data_7c4d128df770a88bf71bf2ff5e50b456
#
_entry.id   7c4d128df770a88bf71bf2ff5e50b456
#
_cell.length_a   1.000
_cell.length_b   1.000
_cell.length_c   1.000
_cell.angle_alpha   90.00
_cell.angle_beta   90.00
_cell.angle_gamma   90.00
#
_symmetry.space_group_name_H-M   'P 1'
#
loop_
_entity.id
_entity.type
_entity.pdbx_description
1 polymer ?
#
loop_
_entity_poly.entity_id
_entity_poly.type
_entity_poly.pdbx_seq_one_letter_code
_entity_poly.pdbx_strand_id
1 'polypeptide(L)'
;MNTLVNEEFWNALDKLVAQSEIIIDRPKGTAHPKYSDFIYKVDYGYLKNTTSMDGGGIDVWVGTGEKKIDAIICIVDLMKRDSEIKILIGCTEEEKAIVYRTHNETEFMKGILIRR
;
A
#
# COMPACT_ATOMS: atom_id res chain seq x y z
N MET A 1 29.08 12.35 -1.42
CA MET A 1 27.80 11.77 -1.71
C MET A 1 26.67 12.56 -1.07
N ASN A 2 25.72 12.92 -1.84
CA ASN A 2 24.57 13.59 -1.30
C ASN A 2 23.59 12.60 -0.72
N THR A 3 23.16 12.85 0.49
CA THR A 3 22.20 11.99 1.17
C THR A 3 20.98 12.82 1.51
N LEU A 4 19.85 12.43 0.94
CA LEU A 4 18.57 12.99 1.33
C LEU A 4 18.08 12.24 2.55
N VAL A 5 17.63 12.98 3.55
CA VAL A 5 17.19 12.39 4.82
C VAL A 5 15.80 11.80 4.67
N ASN A 6 15.67 10.51 4.87
CA ASN A 6 14.41 9.80 4.75
C ASN A 6 13.70 9.58 6.07
N GLU A 7 14.38 9.72 7.20
CA GLU A 7 13.80 9.45 8.51
C GLU A 7 12.58 10.33 8.81
N GLU A 8 12.64 11.59 8.42
CA GLU A 8 11.52 12.51 8.65
C GLU A 8 10.27 12.10 7.89
N PHE A 9 10.44 11.57 6.67
CA PHE A 9 9.33 11.05 5.89
C PHE A 9 8.68 9.87 6.62
N TRP A 10 9.49 8.90 7.05
CA TRP A 10 8.98 7.71 7.72
C TRP A 10 8.32 8.04 9.06
N ASN A 11 8.90 8.99 9.80
CA ASN A 11 8.32 9.44 11.06
C ASN A 11 6.99 10.14 10.83
N ALA A 12 6.87 10.94 9.77
CA ALA A 12 5.60 11.57 9.41
C ALA A 12 4.57 10.52 9.03
N LEU A 13 4.98 9.49 8.30
CA LEU A 13 4.09 8.40 7.91
C LEU A 13 3.61 7.63 9.14
N ASP A 14 4.50 7.36 10.09
CA ASP A 14 4.14 6.74 11.36
C ASP A 14 3.05 7.56 12.08
N LYS A 15 3.22 8.87 12.13
CA LYS A 15 2.24 9.76 12.77
C LYS A 15 0.90 9.74 12.05
N LEU A 16 0.92 9.80 10.74
CA LEU A 16 -0.29 9.76 9.93
C LEU A 16 -1.08 8.49 10.22
N VAL A 17 -0.42 7.35 10.21
CA VAL A 17 -1.07 6.07 10.46
C VAL A 17 -1.55 5.97 11.90
N ALA A 18 -0.74 6.42 12.88
CA ALA A 18 -1.12 6.38 14.29
C ALA A 18 -2.34 7.26 14.59
N GLN A 19 -2.54 8.32 13.84
CA GLN A 19 -3.67 9.25 13.99
C GLN A 19 -4.91 8.81 13.21
N SER A 20 -4.82 7.73 12.45
CA SER A 20 -5.88 7.30 11.54
C SER A 20 -6.47 5.98 11.97
N GLU A 21 -7.74 5.79 11.67
CA GLU A 21 -8.39 4.49 11.79
C GLU A 21 -8.14 3.72 10.51
N ILE A 22 -7.70 2.47 10.62
CA ILE A 22 -7.49 1.59 9.47
C ILE A 22 -8.78 0.84 9.21
N ILE A 23 -9.31 0.98 8.00
CA ILE A 23 -10.51 0.27 7.57
C ILE A 23 -10.08 -0.82 6.59
N ILE A 24 -10.29 -2.08 6.95
CA ILE A 24 -10.04 -3.20 6.05
C ILE A 24 -11.34 -3.52 5.36
N ASP A 25 -11.51 -3.05 4.14
CA ASP A 25 -12.70 -3.28 3.35
C ASP A 25 -12.53 -4.43 2.34
N ARG A 26 -11.32 -4.93 2.17
CA ARG A 26 -11.02 -6.06 1.29
C ARG A 26 -10.11 -7.04 2.02
N PRO A 27 -10.69 -7.86 2.91
CA PRO A 27 -9.91 -8.82 3.69
C PRO A 27 -9.26 -9.89 2.80
N LYS A 28 -8.15 -10.44 3.30
CA LYS A 28 -7.49 -11.57 2.67
C LYS A 28 -8.51 -12.68 2.38
N GLY A 29 -8.47 -13.22 1.18
CA GLY A 29 -9.36 -14.29 0.74
C GLY A 29 -10.62 -13.79 0.05
N THR A 30 -10.85 -12.49 -0.02
CA THR A 30 -12.02 -11.94 -0.72
C THR A 30 -11.68 -11.54 -2.14
N ALA A 31 -12.70 -11.54 -3.00
CA ALA A 31 -12.54 -11.16 -4.40
C ALA A 31 -12.66 -9.66 -4.59
N HIS A 32 -11.97 -9.14 -5.59
CA HIS A 32 -12.11 -7.75 -5.99
C HIS A 32 -13.54 -7.48 -6.46
N PRO A 33 -14.16 -6.34 -6.10
CA PRO A 33 -15.55 -6.04 -6.48
C PRO A 33 -15.83 -6.06 -7.98
N LYS A 34 -14.84 -5.68 -8.80
CA LYS A 34 -15.00 -5.64 -10.26
C LYS A 34 -14.35 -6.82 -10.97
N TYR A 35 -13.31 -7.40 -10.39
CA TYR A 35 -12.51 -8.46 -11.03
C TYR A 35 -12.56 -9.69 -10.15
N SER A 36 -13.60 -10.51 -10.34
CA SER A 36 -13.88 -11.64 -9.46
C SER A 36 -12.77 -12.70 -9.41
N ASP A 37 -11.91 -12.74 -10.43
CA ASP A 37 -10.78 -13.66 -10.46
C ASP A 37 -9.62 -13.19 -9.61
N PHE A 38 -9.61 -11.91 -9.23
CA PHE A 38 -8.56 -11.38 -8.38
C PHE A 38 -8.94 -11.56 -6.91
N ILE A 39 -8.15 -12.37 -6.21
CA ILE A 39 -8.36 -12.65 -4.78
C ILE A 39 -7.25 -11.94 -4.00
N TYR A 40 -7.64 -11.17 -3.00
CA TYR A 40 -6.66 -10.49 -2.13
C TYR A 40 -5.93 -11.52 -1.29
N LYS A 41 -4.60 -11.46 -1.31
CA LYS A 41 -3.74 -12.39 -0.55
C LYS A 41 -3.15 -11.77 0.70
N VAL A 42 -3.40 -10.49 0.91
CA VAL A 42 -3.03 -9.72 2.10
C VAL A 42 -4.22 -8.80 2.37
N ASP A 43 -4.52 -8.53 3.63
CA ASP A 43 -5.58 -7.60 3.96
C ASP A 43 -5.34 -6.24 3.31
N TYR A 44 -6.38 -5.67 2.73
CA TYR A 44 -6.29 -4.40 2.02
C TYR A 44 -7.39 -3.46 2.48
N GLY A 45 -7.05 -2.20 2.60
CA GLY A 45 -8.01 -1.20 3.03
C GLY A 45 -7.48 0.20 2.86
N TYR A 46 -7.88 1.08 3.75
CA TYR A 46 -7.50 2.49 3.66
C TYR A 46 -7.51 3.14 5.04
N LEU A 47 -6.91 4.31 5.10
CA LEU A 47 -6.92 5.16 6.29
C LEU A 47 -8.13 6.07 6.21
N LYS A 48 -9.00 5.99 7.22
CA LYS A 48 -10.22 6.81 7.28
C LYS A 48 -9.86 8.29 7.41
N ASN A 49 -10.62 9.15 6.74
CA ASN A 49 -10.45 10.61 6.77
C ASN A 49 -9.11 11.09 6.22
N THR A 50 -8.55 10.36 5.25
CA THR A 50 -7.36 10.78 4.51
C THR A 50 -7.69 10.90 3.04
N THR A 51 -6.80 11.53 2.29
CA THR A 51 -7.01 11.74 0.85
C THR A 51 -5.76 11.34 0.08
N SER A 52 -5.93 10.62 -1.01
CA SER A 52 -4.84 10.25 -1.92
C SER A 52 -5.09 10.85 -3.31
N MET A 53 -4.23 10.50 -4.26
CA MET A 53 -4.26 11.08 -5.61
C MET A 53 -5.59 10.86 -6.33
N ASP A 54 -6.29 9.79 -6.05
CA ASP A 54 -7.57 9.49 -6.69
C ASP A 54 -8.78 10.09 -5.96
N GLY A 55 -8.54 10.87 -4.91
CA GLY A 55 -9.59 11.51 -4.12
C GLY A 55 -10.19 10.63 -3.02
N GLY A 56 -9.85 9.35 -3.00
CA GLY A 56 -10.24 8.44 -1.94
C GLY A 56 -9.26 8.46 -0.79
N GLY A 57 -9.42 7.58 0.18
CA GLY A 57 -8.48 7.45 1.28
C GLY A 57 -7.15 6.86 0.83
N ILE A 58 -6.13 7.03 1.66
CA ILE A 58 -4.82 6.45 1.40
C ILE A 58 -4.92 4.94 1.62
N ASP A 59 -4.60 4.16 0.59
CA ASP A 59 -4.70 2.71 0.64
C ASP A 59 -3.56 2.09 1.43
N VAL A 60 -3.89 1.00 2.12
CA VAL A 60 -2.92 0.26 2.93
C VAL A 60 -3.04 -1.24 2.66
N TRP A 61 -1.90 -1.92 2.74
CA TRP A 61 -1.81 -3.37 2.82
C TRP A 61 -1.41 -3.70 4.25
N VAL A 62 -2.20 -4.52 4.94
CA VAL A 62 -1.93 -4.88 6.34
C VAL A 62 -1.58 -6.36 6.41
N GLY A 63 -0.35 -6.64 6.75
CA GLY A 63 0.15 -7.99 6.82
C GLY A 63 -0.04 -8.64 8.19
N THR A 64 0.60 -9.79 8.35
CA THR A 64 0.47 -10.63 9.55
C THR A 64 1.66 -10.49 10.50
N GLY A 65 2.64 -9.67 10.15
CA GLY A 65 3.83 -9.46 10.97
C GLY A 65 3.62 -8.41 12.04
N GLU A 66 4.73 -8.03 12.68
CA GLU A 66 4.71 -6.99 13.70
C GLU A 66 4.19 -5.68 13.08
N LYS A 67 3.28 -5.02 13.79
CA LYS A 67 2.64 -3.81 13.26
C LYS A 67 3.59 -2.63 13.27
N LYS A 68 4.31 -2.49 12.18
CA LYS A 68 5.16 -1.32 11.94
C LYS A 68 5.17 -1.03 10.46
N ILE A 69 5.54 0.19 10.11
CA ILE A 69 5.63 0.63 8.73
C ILE A 69 7.10 0.63 8.34
N ASP A 70 7.47 -0.30 7.47
CA ASP A 70 8.85 -0.40 7.00
C ASP A 70 8.95 -0.44 5.47
N ALA A 71 7.83 -0.26 4.78
CA ALA A 71 7.82 -0.20 3.32
C ALA A 71 6.60 0.56 2.81
N ILE A 72 6.75 1.12 1.63
CA ILE A 72 5.65 1.66 0.84
C ILE A 72 5.79 1.10 -0.57
N ILE A 73 4.71 1.15 -1.34
CA ILE A 73 4.79 0.87 -2.77
C ILE A 73 4.26 2.08 -3.52
N CYS A 74 5.05 2.55 -4.49
CA CYS A 74 4.67 3.66 -5.36
C CYS A 74 4.24 3.06 -6.69
N ILE A 75 3.04 3.36 -7.14
CA ILE A 75 2.50 2.78 -8.37
C ILE A 75 2.15 3.83 -9.40
N VAL A 76 2.20 3.41 -10.65
CA VAL A 76 1.65 4.16 -11.79
C VAL A 76 0.60 3.25 -12.43
N ASP A 77 -0.60 3.78 -12.59
CA ASP A 77 -1.72 3.07 -13.23
C ASP A 77 -2.04 3.78 -14.55
N LEU A 78 -1.67 3.14 -15.66
CA LEU A 78 -1.85 3.73 -16.99
C LEU A 78 -3.30 3.75 -17.42
N MET A 79 -4.12 2.83 -16.92
CA MET A 79 -5.55 2.79 -17.23
C MET A 79 -6.28 3.94 -16.58
N LYS A 80 -6.03 4.18 -15.30
CA LYS A 80 -6.61 5.30 -14.56
C LYS A 80 -5.88 6.61 -14.80
N ARG A 81 -4.67 6.54 -15.34
CA ARG A 81 -3.80 7.70 -15.58
C ARG A 81 -3.47 8.43 -14.29
N ASP A 82 -3.13 7.66 -13.26
CA ASP A 82 -2.75 8.22 -11.96
C ASP A 82 -1.51 7.52 -11.39
N SER A 83 -1.04 8.03 -10.28
CA SER A 83 0.01 7.41 -9.49
C SER A 83 -0.32 7.60 -8.02
N GLU A 84 0.05 6.63 -7.20
CA GLU A 84 -0.28 6.63 -5.78
C GLU A 84 0.81 5.99 -4.97
N ILE A 85 0.83 6.35 -3.69
CA ILE A 85 1.61 5.66 -2.68
C ILE A 85 0.62 4.82 -1.86
N LYS A 86 0.93 3.54 -1.70
CA LYS A 86 0.20 2.66 -0.78
C LYS A 86 1.15 2.25 0.34
N ILE A 87 0.63 2.20 1.56
CA ILE A 87 1.43 1.95 2.75
C ILE A 87 1.35 0.48 3.09
N LEU A 88 2.50 -0.14 3.39
CA LEU A 88 2.54 -1.52 3.87
C LEU A 88 2.74 -1.49 5.38
N ILE A 89 1.80 -2.08 6.11
CA ILE A 89 1.78 -2.10 7.57
C ILE A 89 1.90 -3.54 8.03
N GLY A 90 2.98 -3.86 8.74
CA GLY A 90 3.16 -5.20 9.29
C GLY A 90 3.29 -6.31 8.26
N CYS A 91 3.75 -6.00 7.05
CA CYS A 91 3.95 -7.02 6.03
C CYS A 91 5.25 -7.76 6.25
N THR A 92 5.18 -9.09 6.22
CA THR A 92 6.37 -9.94 6.20
C THR A 92 7.07 -9.80 4.84
N GLU A 93 8.29 -10.33 4.73
CA GLU A 93 9.00 -10.28 3.45
C GLU A 93 8.23 -11.01 2.35
N GLU A 94 7.58 -12.11 2.70
CA GLU A 94 6.75 -12.85 1.75
C GLU A 94 5.54 -12.01 1.31
N GLU A 95 4.90 -11.33 2.26
CA GLU A 95 3.75 -10.46 1.95
C GLU A 95 4.16 -9.25 1.11
N LYS A 96 5.33 -8.68 1.37
CA LYS A 96 5.89 -7.61 0.54
C LYS A 96 6.07 -8.07 -0.91
N ALA A 97 6.56 -9.30 -1.08
CA ALA A 97 6.74 -9.86 -2.43
C ALA A 97 5.39 -10.06 -3.13
N ILE A 98 4.37 -10.49 -2.39
CA ILE A 98 3.01 -10.64 -2.93
C ILE A 98 2.47 -9.28 -3.38
N VAL A 99 2.60 -8.26 -2.53
CA VAL A 99 2.15 -6.91 -2.85
C VAL A 99 2.88 -6.37 -4.10
N TYR A 100 4.19 -6.56 -4.15
CA TYR A 100 4.97 -6.14 -5.31
C TYR A 100 4.46 -6.79 -6.58
N ARG A 101 4.28 -8.11 -6.57
CA ARG A 101 3.78 -8.84 -7.74
C ARG A 101 2.39 -8.37 -8.15
N THR A 102 1.51 -8.17 -7.17
CA THR A 102 0.14 -7.68 -7.42
C THR A 102 0.14 -6.39 -8.23
N HIS A 103 1.05 -5.48 -7.94
CA HIS A 103 1.13 -4.18 -8.61
C HIS A 103 2.05 -4.18 -9.82
N ASN A 104 2.47 -5.35 -10.31
CA ASN A 104 3.34 -5.47 -11.47
C ASN A 104 2.91 -6.55 -12.44
N GLU A 105 1.70 -7.10 -12.28
CA GLU A 105 1.24 -8.23 -13.09
C GLU A 105 0.93 -7.88 -14.53
N THR A 106 0.53 -6.64 -14.80
CA THR A 106 0.14 -6.25 -16.15
C THR A 106 1.05 -5.14 -16.67
N GLU A 107 1.02 -4.91 -17.97
CA GLU A 107 1.74 -3.80 -18.57
C GLU A 107 1.13 -2.44 -18.24
N PHE A 108 -0.10 -2.43 -17.70
CA PHE A 108 -0.82 -1.18 -17.41
C PHE A 108 -0.56 -0.64 -16.02
N MET A 109 0.00 -1.44 -15.13
CA MET A 109 0.32 -1.01 -13.77
C MET A 109 1.70 -1.48 -13.39
N LYS A 110 2.52 -0.56 -12.89
CA LYS A 110 3.86 -0.87 -12.38
C LYS A 110 4.09 -0.18 -11.05
N GLY A 111 4.81 -0.84 -10.19
CA GLY A 111 5.12 -0.31 -8.88
C GLY A 111 6.54 -0.59 -8.46
N ILE A 112 7.05 0.28 -7.58
CA ILE A 112 8.35 0.06 -6.94
C ILE A 112 8.11 -0.04 -5.43
N LEU A 113 8.77 -1.00 -4.81
CA LEU A 113 8.73 -1.16 -3.36
C LEU A 113 9.90 -0.39 -2.77
N ILE A 114 9.60 0.51 -1.85
CA ILE A 114 10.62 1.31 -1.16
C ILE A 114 10.64 0.87 0.29
N ARG A 115 11.81 0.44 0.76
CA ARG A 115 12.01 0.00 2.14
C ARG A 115 12.52 1.15 2.99
N ARG A 116 12.07 1.13 4.23
CA ARG A 116 12.52 2.08 5.24
C ARG A 116 13.97 1.85 5.62
#